data_d333b812df07932ff177c22493e530d7
#
_entry.id   d333b812df07932ff177c22493e530d7
#
_cell.length_a   1.000
_cell.length_b   1.000
_cell.length_c   1.000
_cell.angle_alpha   90.00
_cell.angle_beta   90.00
_cell.angle_gamma   90.00
#
_symmetry.space_group_name_H-M   'P 1'
#
loop_
_entity.id
_entity.type
_entity.pdbx_description
1 polymer ?
#
loop_
_entity_poly.entity_id
_entity_poly.type
_entity_poly.pdbx_seq_one_letter_code
_entity_poly.pdbx_strand_id
1 'polypeptide(L)'
;MSGIHETKWKIFVSRLRKYLKNYGGWSEVFASPFFNLALILSFLNFQLWQSDWVRLSQSLIPSMLGFSLGTYAILFSIISVKLKRALKEVKNERGIPYLHEMNATFFHFIFVQVLCVTVSFLHTGTSLHSVLTAVVGPSSDLNDVFWLGRMISGLVGSTLVFYSLFLAIAAAMIVYRLATIVEPEPK
;
A
#
# COMPACT_ATOMS: atom_id res chain seq x y z
N MET A 1 0.90 -34.04 -3.29
CA MET A 1 0.85 -32.78 -2.48
C MET A 1 1.05 -31.48 -3.31
N SER A 2 1.54 -31.52 -4.54
CA SER A 2 1.77 -30.33 -5.40
C SER A 2 0.49 -29.59 -5.88
N GLY A 3 -0.58 -30.31 -6.18
CA GLY A 3 -1.79 -29.73 -6.78
C GLY A 3 -2.60 -28.78 -5.87
N ILE A 4 -2.58 -29.00 -4.55
CA ILE A 4 -3.31 -28.15 -3.57
C ILE A 4 -2.60 -26.79 -3.37
N HIS A 5 -1.28 -26.80 -3.41
CA HIS A 5 -0.47 -25.58 -3.29
C HIS A 5 -0.60 -24.68 -4.54
N GLU A 6 -0.62 -25.30 -5.71
CA GLU A 6 -0.83 -24.57 -6.98
C GLU A 6 -2.18 -23.87 -7.05
N THR A 7 -3.23 -24.51 -6.52
CA THR A 7 -4.58 -23.95 -6.47
C THR A 7 -4.67 -22.74 -5.54
N LYS A 8 -4.06 -22.79 -4.35
CA LYS A 8 -4.04 -21.68 -3.38
C LYS A 8 -3.32 -20.46 -3.93
N TRP A 9 -2.18 -20.65 -4.60
CA TRP A 9 -1.42 -19.58 -5.22
C TRP A 9 -2.18 -18.93 -6.39
N LYS A 10 -2.81 -19.71 -7.23
CA LYS A 10 -3.67 -19.22 -8.32
C LYS A 10 -4.84 -18.37 -7.79
N ILE A 11 -5.47 -18.81 -6.70
CA ILE A 11 -6.54 -18.06 -6.01
C ILE A 11 -6.01 -16.73 -5.47
N PHE A 12 -4.86 -16.73 -4.80
CA PHE A 12 -4.25 -15.52 -4.27
C PHE A 12 -3.96 -14.49 -5.39
N VAL A 13 -3.27 -14.92 -6.44
CA VAL A 13 -2.95 -14.07 -7.61
C VAL A 13 -4.22 -13.53 -8.28
N SER A 14 -5.25 -14.38 -8.42
CA SER A 14 -6.55 -13.96 -8.97
C SER A 14 -7.21 -12.86 -8.13
N ARG A 15 -7.18 -12.99 -6.81
CA ARG A 15 -7.71 -11.96 -5.89
C ARG A 15 -6.93 -10.66 -5.97
N LEU A 16 -5.60 -10.73 -6.03
CA LEU A 16 -4.74 -9.56 -6.19
C LEU A 16 -4.99 -8.85 -7.53
N ARG A 17 -5.15 -9.61 -8.62
CA ARG A 17 -5.50 -9.05 -9.94
C ARG A 17 -6.87 -8.38 -9.93
N LYS A 18 -7.87 -8.98 -9.26
CA LYS A 18 -9.20 -8.40 -9.10
C LYS A 18 -9.15 -7.09 -8.31
N TYR A 19 -8.38 -7.05 -7.22
CA TYR A 19 -8.15 -5.83 -6.48
C TYR A 19 -7.56 -4.72 -7.35
N LEU A 20 -6.45 -5.00 -8.05
CA LEU A 20 -5.81 -4.02 -8.95
C LEU A 20 -6.79 -3.51 -10.02
N LYS A 21 -7.61 -4.39 -10.61
CA LYS A 21 -8.64 -3.98 -11.57
C LYS A 21 -9.67 -3.03 -10.93
N ASN A 22 -10.13 -3.32 -9.72
CA ASN A 22 -11.13 -2.48 -9.02
C ASN A 22 -10.54 -1.14 -8.56
N TYR A 23 -9.25 -1.09 -8.26
CA TYR A 23 -8.54 0.14 -7.92
C TYR A 23 -8.32 1.04 -9.14
N GLY A 24 -8.18 0.47 -10.34
CA GLY A 24 -7.94 1.17 -11.61
C GLY A 24 -6.62 0.79 -12.28
N GLY A 25 -5.91 -0.22 -11.75
CA GLY A 25 -4.64 -0.70 -12.30
C GLY A 25 -3.43 0.12 -11.86
N TRP A 26 -2.29 -0.24 -12.41
CA TRP A 26 -1.03 0.46 -12.14
C TRP A 26 -1.03 1.91 -12.63
N SER A 27 -1.75 2.19 -13.72
CA SER A 27 -1.89 3.54 -14.24
C SER A 27 -2.50 4.49 -13.21
N GLU A 28 -3.49 4.04 -12.45
CA GLU A 28 -4.12 4.85 -11.39
C GLU A 28 -3.17 5.10 -10.22
N VAL A 29 -2.33 4.14 -9.87
CA VAL A 29 -1.32 4.32 -8.82
C VAL A 29 -0.33 5.40 -9.23
N PHE A 30 0.25 5.32 -10.44
CA PHE A 30 1.26 6.27 -10.91
C PHE A 30 0.68 7.64 -11.29
N ALA A 31 -0.58 7.70 -11.72
CA ALA A 31 -1.29 8.94 -11.99
C ALA A 31 -1.81 9.61 -10.70
N SER A 32 -1.80 8.90 -9.56
CA SER A 32 -2.29 9.43 -8.28
C SER A 32 -1.48 10.67 -7.85
N PRO A 33 -2.15 11.80 -7.55
CA PRO A 33 -1.47 12.99 -7.02
C PRO A 33 -0.76 12.68 -5.69
N PHE A 34 -1.31 11.78 -4.87
CA PHE A 34 -0.71 11.36 -3.61
C PHE A 34 0.60 10.59 -3.82
N PHE A 35 0.67 9.71 -4.82
CA PHE A 35 1.89 9.00 -5.17
C PHE A 35 2.96 9.97 -5.70
N ASN A 36 2.59 10.85 -6.61
CA ASN A 36 3.51 11.83 -7.18
C ASN A 36 4.06 12.79 -6.11
N LEU A 37 3.20 13.28 -5.20
CA LEU A 37 3.64 14.11 -4.08
C LEU A 37 4.57 13.36 -3.13
N ALA A 38 4.29 12.09 -2.84
CA ALA A 38 5.15 11.22 -2.03
C ALA A 38 6.53 11.05 -2.67
N LEU A 39 6.57 10.84 -3.99
CA LEU A 39 7.80 10.71 -4.75
C LEU A 39 8.62 12.01 -4.72
N ILE A 40 7.97 13.16 -4.94
CA ILE A 40 8.62 14.47 -4.86
C ILE A 40 9.20 14.70 -3.47
N LEU A 41 8.43 14.43 -2.41
CA LEU A 41 8.92 14.59 -1.04
C LEU A 41 10.08 13.65 -0.73
N SER A 42 10.06 12.41 -1.25
CA SER A 42 11.18 11.49 -1.11
C SER A 42 12.45 12.04 -1.77
N PHE A 43 12.35 12.61 -2.95
CA PHE A 43 13.49 13.25 -3.62
C PHE A 43 13.99 14.50 -2.88
N LEU A 44 13.11 15.35 -2.38
CA LEU A 44 13.49 16.52 -1.59
C LEU A 44 14.18 16.14 -0.27
N ASN A 45 13.89 14.95 0.24
CA ASN A 45 14.46 14.42 1.49
C ASN A 45 15.39 13.22 1.21
N PHE A 46 16.26 13.32 0.22
CA PHE A 46 17.16 12.22 -0.18
C PHE A 46 18.05 11.72 0.98
N GLN A 47 18.28 12.52 1.99
CA GLN A 47 19.00 12.12 3.21
C GLN A 47 18.33 10.95 3.94
N LEU A 48 17.01 10.82 3.82
CA LEU A 48 16.26 9.70 4.40
C LEU A 48 16.61 8.35 3.77
N TRP A 49 17.14 8.33 2.53
CA TRP A 49 17.36 7.09 1.79
C TRP A 49 18.38 6.14 2.42
N GLN A 50 19.27 6.67 3.28
CA GLN A 50 20.29 5.84 3.91
C GLN A 50 19.72 4.90 4.98
N SER A 51 19.02 5.42 5.98
CA SER A 51 18.46 4.61 7.07
C SER A 51 17.27 5.23 7.80
N ASP A 52 17.10 6.55 7.77
CA ASP A 52 16.12 7.24 8.62
C ASP A 52 14.67 6.92 8.26
N TRP A 53 14.38 6.62 6.98
CA TRP A 53 13.07 6.16 6.55
C TRP A 53 12.67 4.83 7.20
N VAL A 54 13.64 3.94 7.51
CA VAL A 54 13.40 2.66 8.18
C VAL A 54 12.84 2.93 9.58
N ARG A 55 13.47 3.83 10.32
CA ARG A 55 13.00 4.23 11.65
C ARG A 55 11.60 4.82 11.60
N LEU A 56 11.32 5.70 10.63
CA LEU A 56 9.99 6.25 10.40
C LEU A 56 8.98 5.15 10.06
N SER A 57 9.34 4.24 9.15
CA SER A 57 8.48 3.11 8.78
C SER A 57 8.13 2.24 9.98
N GLN A 58 9.10 1.85 10.78
CA GLN A 58 8.90 0.92 11.90
C GLN A 58 8.19 1.59 13.09
N SER A 59 8.30 2.90 13.27
CA SER A 59 7.63 3.62 14.37
C SER A 59 6.21 4.04 14.03
N LEU A 60 5.93 4.49 12.80
CA LEU A 60 4.64 5.08 12.43
C LEU A 60 3.69 4.06 11.76
N ILE A 61 4.21 3.28 10.82
CA ILE A 61 3.35 2.47 9.96
C ILE A 61 2.60 1.36 10.72
N PRO A 62 3.15 0.66 11.72
CA PRO A 62 2.39 -0.33 12.48
C PRO A 62 1.16 0.25 13.20
N SER A 63 1.29 1.45 13.77
CA SER A 63 0.15 2.15 14.40
C SER A 63 -0.90 2.57 13.36
N MET A 64 -0.46 3.10 12.22
CA MET A 64 -1.34 3.44 11.11
C MET A 64 -2.03 2.20 10.54
N LEU A 65 -1.36 1.07 10.44
CA LEU A 65 -1.92 -0.20 9.97
C LEU A 65 -3.03 -0.69 10.91
N GLY A 66 -2.80 -0.64 12.23
CA GLY A 66 -3.80 -0.98 13.22
C GLY A 66 -5.05 -0.09 13.11
N PHE A 67 -4.84 1.22 12.98
CA PHE A 67 -5.93 2.18 12.76
C PHE A 67 -6.68 1.93 11.44
N SER A 68 -5.98 1.67 10.35
CA SER A 68 -6.57 1.39 9.04
C SER A 68 -7.44 0.15 9.04
N LEU A 69 -6.95 -0.94 9.65
CA LEU A 69 -7.69 -2.19 9.80
C LEU A 69 -8.94 -2.00 10.67
N GLY A 70 -8.81 -1.26 11.78
CA GLY A 70 -9.93 -0.92 12.67
C GLY A 70 -11.00 -0.10 11.94
N THR A 71 -10.59 0.97 11.26
CA THR A 71 -11.50 1.83 10.47
C THR A 71 -12.20 1.03 9.37
N TYR A 72 -11.45 0.19 8.64
CA TYR A 72 -12.02 -0.68 7.62
C TYR A 72 -13.07 -1.62 8.19
N ALA A 73 -12.76 -2.30 9.30
CA ALA A 73 -13.67 -3.24 9.94
C ALA A 73 -14.95 -2.54 10.43
N ILE A 74 -14.82 -1.41 11.13
CA ILE A 74 -15.95 -0.61 11.63
C ILE A 74 -16.82 -0.14 10.45
N LEU A 75 -16.21 0.48 9.43
CA LEU A 75 -16.92 1.02 8.28
C LEU A 75 -17.80 -0.04 7.62
N PHE A 76 -17.23 -1.21 7.31
CA PHE A 76 -17.96 -2.28 6.64
C PHE A 76 -18.96 -3.03 7.55
N SER A 77 -18.85 -2.90 8.88
CA SER A 77 -19.82 -3.45 9.83
C SER A 77 -21.06 -2.56 9.99
N ILE A 78 -20.88 -1.23 10.00
CA ILE A 78 -21.99 -0.29 10.21
C ILE A 78 -22.81 0.01 8.94
N ILE A 79 -22.26 -0.21 7.76
CA ILE A 79 -22.97 -0.01 6.49
C ILE A 79 -24.14 -0.99 6.40
N SER A 80 -25.36 -0.46 6.39
CA SER A 80 -26.59 -1.26 6.29
C SER A 80 -26.66 -2.06 4.98
N VAL A 81 -27.45 -3.14 4.97
CA VAL A 81 -27.67 -3.96 3.77
C VAL A 81 -28.27 -3.12 2.63
N LYS A 82 -29.17 -2.18 2.96
CA LYS A 82 -29.79 -1.25 2.01
C LYS A 82 -28.74 -0.35 1.36
N LEU A 83 -27.87 0.25 2.17
CA LEU A 83 -26.79 1.11 1.66
C LEU A 83 -25.77 0.32 0.84
N LYS A 84 -25.39 -0.90 1.27
CA LYS A 84 -24.50 -1.79 0.47
C LYS A 84 -25.09 -2.08 -0.92
N ARG A 85 -26.40 -2.26 -1.02
CA ARG A 85 -27.09 -2.49 -2.30
C ARG A 85 -27.04 -1.23 -3.16
N ALA A 86 -27.39 -0.07 -2.62
CA ALA A 86 -27.30 1.19 -3.34
C ALA A 86 -25.89 1.50 -3.85
N LEU A 87 -24.86 1.30 -3.00
CA LEU A 87 -23.46 1.50 -3.40
C LEU A 87 -22.95 0.50 -4.47
N LYS A 88 -23.64 -0.63 -4.67
CA LYS A 88 -23.35 -1.55 -5.78
C LYS A 88 -23.98 -1.12 -7.10
N GLU A 89 -25.10 -0.41 -7.04
CA GLU A 89 -25.82 0.08 -8.22
C GLU A 89 -25.15 1.34 -8.81
N VAL A 90 -24.62 2.21 -7.94
CA VAL A 90 -23.89 3.39 -8.37
C VAL A 90 -22.52 2.96 -8.91
N LYS A 91 -22.21 3.34 -10.14
CA LYS A 91 -20.93 3.06 -10.81
C LYS A 91 -20.18 4.35 -11.03
N ASN A 92 -18.85 4.27 -10.97
CA ASN A 92 -17.98 5.36 -11.38
C ASN A 92 -17.89 5.43 -12.92
N GLU A 93 -17.14 6.42 -13.44
CA GLU A 93 -16.89 6.62 -14.88
C GLU A 93 -16.29 5.40 -15.58
N ARG A 94 -15.60 4.54 -14.83
CA ARG A 94 -15.00 3.28 -15.30
C ARG A 94 -15.98 2.09 -15.27
N GLY A 95 -17.24 2.31 -14.88
CA GLY A 95 -18.26 1.26 -14.74
C GLY A 95 -18.06 0.35 -13.53
N ILE A 96 -17.15 0.70 -12.59
CA ILE A 96 -16.88 -0.06 -11.37
C ILE A 96 -17.89 0.37 -10.29
N PRO A 97 -18.60 -0.58 -9.63
CA PRO A 97 -19.47 -0.25 -8.50
C PRO A 97 -18.72 0.47 -7.39
N TYR A 98 -19.31 1.54 -6.86
CA TYR A 98 -18.68 2.39 -5.83
C TYR A 98 -18.26 1.61 -4.58
N LEU A 99 -19.05 0.62 -4.16
CA LEU A 99 -18.68 -0.28 -3.06
C LEU A 99 -17.37 -1.05 -3.35
N HIS A 100 -17.13 -1.46 -4.61
CA HIS A 100 -15.91 -2.18 -4.96
C HIS A 100 -14.70 -1.26 -5.05
N GLU A 101 -14.87 -0.05 -5.56
CA GLU A 101 -13.83 0.97 -5.58
C GLU A 101 -13.39 1.34 -4.17
N MET A 102 -14.33 1.63 -3.30
CA MET A 102 -14.12 1.94 -1.90
C MET A 102 -13.35 0.84 -1.16
N ASN A 103 -13.79 -0.41 -1.33
CA ASN A 103 -13.11 -1.58 -0.78
C ASN A 103 -11.68 -1.73 -1.32
N ALA A 104 -11.49 -1.50 -2.62
CA ALA A 104 -10.17 -1.56 -3.25
C ALA A 104 -9.24 -0.45 -2.73
N THR A 105 -9.74 0.76 -2.49
CA THR A 105 -8.95 1.88 -1.95
C THR A 105 -8.48 1.61 -0.52
N PHE A 106 -9.36 1.12 0.36
CA PHE A 106 -8.95 0.73 1.71
C PHE A 106 -7.93 -0.42 1.70
N PHE A 107 -8.16 -1.42 0.85
CA PHE A 107 -7.21 -2.53 0.71
C PHE A 107 -5.86 -2.04 0.17
N HIS A 108 -5.86 -1.10 -0.79
CA HIS A 108 -4.64 -0.48 -1.31
C HIS A 108 -3.85 0.23 -0.21
N PHE A 109 -4.54 0.99 0.63
CA PHE A 109 -3.93 1.66 1.78
C PHE A 109 -3.24 0.68 2.73
N ILE A 110 -3.96 -0.37 3.14
CA ILE A 110 -3.41 -1.43 4.00
C ILE A 110 -2.23 -2.13 3.31
N PHE A 111 -2.37 -2.45 2.03
CA PHE A 111 -1.35 -3.14 1.25
C PHE A 111 -0.03 -2.33 1.15
N VAL A 112 -0.12 -1.02 0.89
CA VAL A 112 1.04 -0.13 0.83
C VAL A 112 1.74 -0.06 2.19
N GLN A 113 1.01 -0.02 3.30
CA GLN A 113 1.57 -0.04 4.65
C GLN A 113 2.32 -1.34 4.94
N VAL A 114 1.73 -2.49 4.61
CA VAL A 114 2.39 -3.80 4.78
C VAL A 114 3.64 -3.86 3.91
N LEU A 115 3.58 -3.40 2.66
CA LEU A 115 4.72 -3.36 1.76
C LEU A 115 5.83 -2.47 2.31
N CYS A 116 5.49 -1.29 2.85
CA CYS A 116 6.45 -0.36 3.45
C CYS A 116 7.24 -1.02 4.60
N VAL A 117 6.55 -1.66 5.53
CA VAL A 117 7.19 -2.38 6.65
C VAL A 117 8.04 -3.55 6.14
N THR A 118 7.53 -4.31 5.15
CA THR A 118 8.28 -5.42 4.55
C THR A 118 9.58 -4.95 3.92
N VAL A 119 9.54 -3.87 3.12
CA VAL A 119 10.74 -3.29 2.49
C VAL A 119 11.70 -2.76 3.55
N SER A 120 11.21 -2.21 4.67
CA SER A 120 12.07 -1.74 5.76
C SER A 120 12.86 -2.89 6.42
N PHE A 121 12.25 -4.05 6.61
CA PHE A 121 12.95 -5.23 7.10
C PHE A 121 13.97 -5.77 6.10
N LEU A 122 13.63 -5.78 4.82
CA LEU A 122 14.57 -6.21 3.76
C LEU A 122 15.77 -5.27 3.65
N HIS A 123 15.55 -3.95 3.81
CA HIS A 123 16.62 -2.96 3.75
C HIS A 123 17.60 -3.08 4.93
N THR A 124 17.12 -3.41 6.12
CA THR A 124 17.99 -3.61 7.31
C THR A 124 18.71 -4.95 7.29
N GLY A 125 18.25 -5.91 6.49
CA GLY A 125 18.83 -7.23 6.40
C GLY A 125 20.23 -7.22 5.78
N THR A 126 21.25 -7.67 6.54
CA THR A 126 22.61 -7.84 6.05
C THR A 126 22.91 -9.26 5.57
N SER A 127 21.97 -10.19 5.82
CA SER A 127 22.17 -11.63 5.57
C SER A 127 22.49 -11.94 4.12
N LEU A 128 21.83 -11.30 3.16
CA LEU A 128 22.10 -11.52 1.72
C LEU A 128 23.50 -11.07 1.33
N HIS A 129 23.92 -9.89 1.79
CA HIS A 129 25.29 -9.39 1.58
C HIS A 129 26.32 -10.35 2.17
N SER A 130 26.12 -10.78 3.42
CA SER A 130 27.04 -11.69 4.11
C SER A 130 27.14 -13.04 3.41
N VAL A 131 26.03 -13.61 2.96
CA VAL A 131 26.01 -14.90 2.23
C VAL A 131 26.74 -14.75 0.87
N LEU A 132 26.45 -13.70 0.10
CA LEU A 132 27.09 -13.48 -1.20
C LEU A 132 28.58 -13.22 -1.05
N THR A 133 28.99 -12.44 -0.06
CA THR A 133 30.42 -12.20 0.23
C THR A 133 31.13 -13.50 0.66
N ALA A 134 30.45 -14.38 1.42
CA ALA A 134 31.01 -15.68 1.80
C ALA A 134 31.16 -16.65 0.63
N VAL A 135 30.28 -16.58 -0.38
CA VAL A 135 30.30 -17.48 -1.56
C VAL A 135 31.24 -16.97 -2.67
N VAL A 136 31.19 -15.67 -2.96
CA VAL A 136 31.90 -15.06 -4.11
C VAL A 136 33.24 -14.45 -3.70
N GLY A 137 33.41 -14.18 -2.41
CA GLY A 137 34.54 -13.42 -1.87
C GLY A 137 34.26 -11.90 -1.90
N PRO A 138 35.06 -11.12 -1.13
CA PRO A 138 34.92 -9.67 -1.10
C PRO A 138 35.41 -9.09 -2.45
N SER A 139 34.53 -8.34 -3.13
CA SER A 139 34.88 -7.61 -4.36
C SER A 139 34.34 -6.18 -4.31
N SER A 140 35.03 -5.23 -4.97
CA SER A 140 34.54 -3.85 -5.10
C SER A 140 33.19 -3.79 -5.81
N ASP A 141 33.06 -4.53 -6.91
CA ASP A 141 31.86 -4.56 -7.75
C ASP A 141 30.63 -5.05 -6.96
N LEU A 142 30.82 -6.04 -6.07
CA LEU A 142 29.76 -6.52 -5.19
C LEU A 142 29.29 -5.43 -4.23
N ASN A 143 30.22 -4.68 -3.64
CA ASN A 143 29.89 -3.59 -2.72
C ASN A 143 29.16 -2.45 -3.45
N ASP A 144 29.54 -2.11 -4.66
CA ASP A 144 28.89 -1.08 -5.47
C ASP A 144 27.46 -1.47 -5.84
N VAL A 145 27.22 -2.73 -6.21
CA VAL A 145 25.88 -3.25 -6.47
C VAL A 145 25.00 -3.18 -5.21
N PHE A 146 25.54 -3.55 -4.03
CA PHE A 146 24.81 -3.45 -2.77
C PHE A 146 24.53 -2.00 -2.38
N TRP A 147 25.49 -1.10 -2.58
CA TRP A 147 25.29 0.32 -2.33
C TRP A 147 24.18 0.89 -3.21
N LEU A 148 24.18 0.60 -4.51
CA LEU A 148 23.13 1.00 -5.44
C LEU A 148 21.77 0.42 -5.02
N GLY A 149 21.73 -0.87 -4.66
CA GLY A 149 20.51 -1.53 -4.15
C GLY A 149 19.96 -0.85 -2.89
N ARG A 150 20.82 -0.42 -1.98
CA ARG A 150 20.42 0.33 -0.79
C ARG A 150 19.87 1.72 -1.13
N MET A 151 20.46 2.42 -2.08
CA MET A 151 19.95 3.71 -2.55
C MET A 151 18.56 3.58 -3.19
N ILE A 152 18.39 2.60 -4.08
CA ILE A 152 17.08 2.31 -4.71
C ILE A 152 16.04 1.92 -3.66
N SER A 153 16.37 1.02 -2.74
CA SER A 153 15.45 0.61 -1.69
C SER A 153 15.13 1.75 -0.72
N GLY A 154 16.06 2.68 -0.50
CA GLY A 154 15.87 3.90 0.27
C GLY A 154 14.87 4.85 -0.40
N LEU A 155 15.02 5.09 -1.71
CA LEU A 155 14.06 5.87 -2.49
C LEU A 155 12.65 5.24 -2.45
N VAL A 156 12.57 3.94 -2.74
CA VAL A 156 11.29 3.22 -2.71
C VAL A 156 10.68 3.24 -1.32
N GLY A 157 11.48 2.96 -0.29
CA GLY A 157 11.00 2.90 1.09
C GLY A 157 10.52 4.25 1.62
N SER A 158 11.27 5.33 1.43
CA SER A 158 10.85 6.68 1.82
C SER A 158 9.60 7.13 1.05
N THR A 159 9.51 6.80 -0.25
CA THR A 159 8.29 7.05 -1.04
C THR A 159 7.09 6.29 -0.46
N LEU A 160 7.24 5.03 -0.07
CA LEU A 160 6.17 4.25 0.55
C LEU A 160 5.73 4.82 1.91
N VAL A 161 6.66 5.36 2.72
CA VAL A 161 6.31 6.05 3.98
C VAL A 161 5.43 7.26 3.69
N PHE A 162 5.86 8.19 2.82
CA PHE A 162 5.07 9.37 2.49
C PHE A 162 3.75 9.01 1.80
N TYR A 163 3.77 8.03 0.91
CA TYR A 163 2.56 7.58 0.23
C TYR A 163 1.54 7.00 1.22
N SER A 164 1.99 6.22 2.20
CA SER A 164 1.12 5.71 3.28
C SER A 164 0.44 6.84 4.07
N LEU A 165 1.18 7.93 4.36
CA LEU A 165 0.61 9.10 5.03
C LEU A 165 -0.47 9.78 4.18
N PHE A 166 -0.24 9.96 2.89
CA PHE A 166 -1.23 10.58 1.99
C PHE A 166 -2.43 9.69 1.73
N LEU A 167 -2.25 8.37 1.70
CA LEU A 167 -3.37 7.43 1.57
C LEU A 167 -4.30 7.47 2.79
N ALA A 168 -3.82 7.86 3.97
CA ALA A 168 -4.69 8.10 5.13
C ALA A 168 -5.69 9.24 4.85
N ILE A 169 -5.27 10.29 4.12
CA ILE A 169 -6.16 11.37 3.68
C ILE A 169 -7.19 10.84 2.68
N ALA A 170 -6.76 10.02 1.71
CA ALA A 170 -7.67 9.41 0.75
C ALA A 170 -8.73 8.52 1.44
N ALA A 171 -8.34 7.72 2.43
CA ALA A 171 -9.24 6.91 3.23
C ALA A 171 -10.23 7.79 4.04
N ALA A 172 -9.74 8.87 4.65
CA ALA A 172 -10.58 9.83 5.39
C ALA A 172 -11.62 10.50 4.47
N MET A 173 -11.26 10.84 3.22
CA MET A 173 -12.19 11.40 2.24
C MET A 173 -13.32 10.41 1.87
N ILE A 174 -13.04 9.11 1.81
CA ILE A 174 -14.07 8.10 1.57
C ILE A 174 -15.05 8.05 2.75
N VAL A 175 -14.53 8.05 3.99
CA VAL A 175 -15.37 8.07 5.20
C VAL A 175 -16.23 9.32 5.23
N TYR A 176 -15.66 10.48 4.95
CA TYR A 176 -16.39 11.75 4.86
C TYR A 176 -17.53 11.70 3.84
N ARG A 177 -17.26 11.21 2.61
CA ARG A 177 -18.29 11.05 1.58
C ARG A 177 -19.40 10.10 2.00
N LEU A 178 -19.08 9.00 2.68
CA LEU A 178 -20.09 8.09 3.20
C LEU A 178 -20.96 8.74 4.28
N ALA A 179 -20.37 9.49 5.18
CA ALA A 179 -21.11 10.20 6.22
C ALA A 179 -22.12 11.18 5.62
N THR A 180 -21.78 11.88 4.53
CA THR A 180 -22.69 12.81 3.85
C THR A 180 -23.84 12.12 3.07
N ILE A 181 -23.69 10.83 2.72
CA ILE A 181 -24.74 10.07 2.02
C ILE A 181 -25.75 9.48 3.02
N VAL A 182 -25.35 9.25 4.26
CA VAL A 182 -26.13 8.50 5.27
C VAL A 182 -27.20 9.38 5.93
N GLU A 183 -27.15 10.70 5.80
CA GLU A 183 -28.21 11.61 6.27
C GLU A 183 -29.09 12.07 5.09
N PRO A 184 -30.18 11.36 4.74
CA PRO A 184 -31.27 12.01 4.03
C PRO A 184 -31.91 12.98 5.02
N GLU A 185 -31.99 14.25 4.66
CA GLU A 185 -32.76 15.25 5.43
C GLU A 185 -34.12 14.70 5.81
N PRO A 186 -34.56 14.84 7.08
CA PRO A 186 -35.90 14.50 7.47
C PRO A 186 -36.87 15.41 6.68
N LYS A 187 -37.66 14.81 5.81
CA LYS A 187 -38.80 15.48 5.17
C LYS A 187 -39.90 15.72 6.21
#